data_03bf919ce000806e8c47a94c720d885f
#
_entry.id   03bf919ce000806e8c47a94c720d885f
#
_cell.length_a   1.000
_cell.length_b   1.000
_cell.length_c   1.000
_cell.angle_alpha   90.00
_cell.angle_beta   90.00
_cell.angle_gamma   90.00
#
_symmetry.space_group_name_H-M   'P 1'
#
loop_
_entity.id
_entity.type
_entity.pdbx_description
1 polymer ?
#
loop_
_entity_poly.entity_id
_entity_poly.type
_entity_poly.pdbx_seq_one_letter_code
_entity_poly.pdbx_strand_id
1 'polypeptide(L)'
;MNNPNDMSKENSIFIGEGVVFSGSIKAPNQAIISGKFDGELEARDVLIGASGVVTGKTTAQFVDVKGELNENVTSRELLIVRNTGRVRGTVTYGEIEIERG
;
A
#
# COMPACT_ATOMS: atom_id res chain seq x y z
N MET A 1 7.63 20.29 16.25
CA MET A 1 7.63 19.32 17.30
C MET A 1 6.64 18.22 17.02
N ASN A 2 7.06 17.05 17.24
CA ASN A 2 6.15 15.97 17.00
C ASN A 2 5.11 15.91 18.09
N ASN A 3 4.16 15.08 17.89
CA ASN A 3 3.09 14.87 18.82
C ASN A 3 3.38 13.63 19.64
N PRO A 4 3.85 13.79 20.84
CA PRO A 4 4.31 12.64 21.61
C PRO A 4 3.21 11.64 21.95
N ASN A 5 1.97 12.07 21.95
CA ASN A 5 0.90 11.16 22.28
C ASN A 5 0.52 10.26 21.11
N ASP A 6 1.23 10.38 20.00
CA ASP A 6 0.88 9.64 18.81
C ASP A 6 2.07 8.89 18.25
N MET A 7 2.89 8.38 19.10
CA MET A 7 4.11 7.74 18.69
C MET A 7 3.88 6.52 17.82
N SER A 8 2.82 5.78 18.08
CA SER A 8 2.56 4.57 17.32
C SER A 8 2.16 4.86 15.88
N LYS A 9 1.73 6.09 15.61
CA LYS A 9 1.33 6.49 14.27
C LYS A 9 2.37 7.31 13.55
N GLU A 10 3.44 7.65 14.24
CA GLU A 10 4.55 8.28 13.57
C GLU A 10 5.11 7.31 12.56
N ASN A 11 5.65 7.82 11.48
CA ASN A 11 6.20 7.00 10.41
C ASN A 11 5.15 6.23 9.64
N SER A 12 3.91 6.67 9.75
CA SER A 12 2.80 6.10 9.00
C SER A 12 2.15 7.18 8.15
N ILE A 13 1.50 6.75 7.08
CA ILE A 13 0.80 7.68 6.23
C ILE A 13 -0.58 7.13 5.90
N PHE A 14 -1.55 8.03 5.77
CA PHE A 14 -2.89 7.68 5.38
C PHE A 14 -3.35 8.62 4.27
N ILE A 15 -3.72 8.05 3.14
CA ILE A 15 -4.27 8.81 2.02
C ILE A 15 -5.74 8.46 1.93
N GLY A 16 -6.59 9.41 2.29
CA GLY A 16 -8.01 9.18 2.37
C GLY A 16 -8.68 9.13 1.01
N GLU A 17 -9.92 8.69 1.03
CA GLU A 17 -10.74 8.60 -0.17
C GLU A 17 -10.90 9.98 -0.80
N GLY A 18 -10.74 10.06 -2.12
CA GLY A 18 -10.84 11.32 -2.82
C GLY A 18 -9.54 12.11 -2.89
N VAL A 19 -8.53 11.70 -2.16
CA VAL A 19 -7.24 12.38 -2.18
C VAL A 19 -6.39 11.80 -3.29
N VAL A 20 -5.72 12.67 -4.02
CA VAL A 20 -4.80 12.27 -5.09
C VAL A 20 -3.40 12.74 -4.71
N PHE A 21 -2.46 11.84 -4.68
CA PHE A 21 -1.09 12.14 -4.31
C PHE A 21 -0.13 11.61 -5.36
N SER A 22 0.84 12.42 -5.75
CA SER A 22 1.89 12.00 -6.67
C SER A 22 3.24 12.29 -6.04
N GLY A 23 4.18 11.39 -6.21
CA GLY A 23 5.52 11.58 -5.70
C GLY A 23 6.07 10.33 -5.08
N SER A 24 7.00 10.51 -4.12
CA SER A 24 7.65 9.40 -3.44
C SER A 24 7.34 9.47 -1.96
N ILE A 25 6.94 8.34 -1.40
CA ILE A 25 6.65 8.23 0.01
C ILE A 25 7.46 7.08 0.58
N LYS A 26 8.10 7.34 1.70
CA LYS A 26 8.79 6.29 2.44
C LYS A 26 8.29 6.36 3.87
N ALA A 27 7.50 5.39 4.25
CA ALA A 27 6.93 5.31 5.58
C ALA A 27 7.50 4.07 6.27
N PRO A 28 8.34 4.22 7.28
CA PRO A 28 8.95 3.03 7.89
C PRO A 28 7.94 2.08 8.52
N ASN A 29 6.76 2.56 8.81
CA ASN A 29 5.77 1.74 9.49
C ASN A 29 4.69 1.30 8.53
N GLN A 30 3.66 2.10 8.34
CA GLN A 30 2.46 1.67 7.66
C GLN A 30 1.99 2.72 6.68
N ALA A 31 1.49 2.28 5.53
CA ALA A 31 0.87 3.16 4.56
C ALA A 31 -0.53 2.63 4.25
N ILE A 32 -1.54 3.45 4.42
CA ILE A 32 -2.91 3.11 4.12
C ILE A 32 -3.39 4.03 3.00
N ILE A 33 -3.75 3.43 1.87
CA ILE A 33 -4.12 4.18 0.68
C ILE A 33 -5.58 3.89 0.36
N SER A 34 -6.44 4.87 0.58
CA SER A 34 -7.84 4.77 0.20
C SER A 34 -8.18 5.69 -0.97
N GLY A 35 -7.26 6.57 -1.33
CA GLY A 35 -7.38 7.45 -2.48
C GLY A 35 -6.52 6.98 -3.63
N LYS A 36 -5.97 7.93 -4.38
CA LYS A 36 -5.11 7.62 -5.52
C LYS A 36 -3.68 8.03 -5.22
N PHE A 37 -2.77 7.13 -5.52
CA PHE A 37 -1.34 7.39 -5.34
C PHE A 37 -0.61 7.00 -6.61
N ASP A 38 0.26 7.90 -7.08
CA ASP A 38 1.07 7.66 -8.26
C ASP A 38 2.51 8.00 -7.94
N GLY A 39 3.40 7.02 -8.10
CA GLY A 39 4.82 7.24 -7.85
C GLY A 39 5.44 6.05 -7.14
N GLU A 40 6.31 6.34 -6.17
CA GLU A 40 7.00 5.30 -5.42
C GLU A 40 6.52 5.28 -3.99
N LEU A 41 6.23 4.09 -3.51
CA LEU A 41 5.77 3.90 -2.15
C LEU A 41 6.58 2.79 -1.50
N GLU A 42 7.15 3.11 -0.35
CA GLU A 42 7.89 2.12 0.41
C GLU A 42 7.42 2.18 1.86
N ALA A 43 7.05 1.04 2.39
CA ALA A 43 6.61 0.93 3.78
C ALA A 43 6.81 -0.49 4.24
N ARG A 44 6.66 -0.72 5.54
CA ARG A 44 6.68 -2.09 6.03
C ARG A 44 5.36 -2.78 5.68
N ASP A 45 4.26 -2.11 5.95
CA ASP A 45 2.93 -2.62 5.67
C ASP A 45 2.21 -1.65 4.76
N VAL A 46 1.66 -2.14 3.67
CA VAL A 46 0.86 -1.34 2.75
C VAL A 46 -0.54 -1.92 2.70
N LEU A 47 -1.52 -1.10 3.04
CA LEU A 47 -2.93 -1.48 2.95
C LEU A 47 -3.60 -0.59 1.91
N ILE A 48 -4.16 -1.21 0.90
CA ILE A 48 -4.86 -0.48 -0.14
C ILE A 48 -6.35 -0.75 0.05
N GLY A 49 -7.09 0.29 0.42
CA GLY A 49 -8.52 0.17 0.64
C GLY A 49 -9.28 -0.09 -0.64
N ALA A 50 -10.56 -0.41 -0.51
CA ALA A 50 -11.38 -0.79 -1.66
C ALA A 50 -11.46 0.32 -2.71
N SER A 51 -11.37 1.58 -2.28
CA SER A 51 -11.38 2.71 -3.19
C SER A 51 -9.98 3.15 -3.61
N GLY A 52 -8.95 2.48 -3.10
CA GLY A 52 -7.59 2.90 -3.33
C GLY A 52 -7.06 2.44 -4.67
N VAL A 53 -6.24 3.28 -5.27
CA VAL A 53 -5.54 2.95 -6.52
C VAL A 53 -4.10 3.39 -6.35
N VAL A 54 -3.18 2.45 -6.51
CA VAL A 54 -1.76 2.75 -6.42
C VAL A 54 -1.13 2.40 -7.76
N THR A 55 -0.43 3.36 -8.34
CA THR A 55 0.23 3.19 -9.62
C THR A 55 1.70 3.52 -9.45
N GLY A 56 2.56 2.69 -10.02
CA GLY A 56 3.99 2.91 -9.94
C GLY A 56 4.68 1.79 -9.19
N LYS A 57 5.65 2.15 -8.36
CA LYS A 57 6.46 1.16 -7.68
C LYS A 57 6.08 1.09 -6.21
N THR A 58 5.72 -0.08 -5.75
CA THR A 58 5.38 -0.32 -4.36
C THR A 58 6.30 -1.39 -3.78
N THR A 59 6.93 -1.07 -2.67
CA THR A 59 7.83 -2.01 -1.99
C THR A 59 7.42 -2.09 -0.52
N ALA A 60 7.19 -3.29 -0.05
CA ALA A 60 6.80 -3.51 1.34
C ALA A 60 7.12 -4.93 1.76
N GLN A 61 7.03 -5.19 3.05
CA GLN A 61 7.10 -6.56 3.55
C GLN A 61 5.74 -7.23 3.44
N PHE A 62 4.70 -6.51 3.78
CA PHE A 62 3.33 -7.01 3.75
C PHE A 62 2.48 -6.07 2.92
N VAL A 63 1.71 -6.61 2.00
CA VAL A 63 0.81 -5.82 1.17
C VAL A 63 -0.57 -6.45 1.21
N ASP A 64 -1.58 -5.65 1.51
CA ASP A 64 -2.97 -6.09 1.56
C ASP A 64 -3.73 -5.26 0.54
N VAL A 65 -4.25 -5.90 -0.50
CA VAL A 65 -4.87 -5.21 -1.62
C VAL A 65 -6.36 -5.47 -1.64
N LYS A 66 -7.14 -4.45 -1.32
CA LYS A 66 -8.59 -4.48 -1.50
C LYS A 66 -9.02 -3.65 -2.70
N GLY A 67 -8.16 -2.76 -3.14
CA GLY A 67 -8.40 -1.90 -4.28
C GLY A 67 -7.55 -2.31 -5.47
N GLU A 68 -6.84 -1.36 -6.05
CA GLU A 68 -6.10 -1.60 -7.28
C GLU A 68 -4.62 -1.25 -7.07
N LEU A 69 -3.76 -2.13 -7.58
CA LEU A 69 -2.33 -1.95 -7.47
C LEU A 69 -1.73 -2.24 -8.85
N ASN A 70 -1.03 -1.26 -9.42
CA ASN A 70 -0.55 -1.33 -10.79
C ASN A 70 0.95 -1.20 -10.87
N GLU A 71 1.52 -1.74 -11.92
CA GLU A 71 2.89 -1.64 -12.37
C GLU A 71 3.82 -2.55 -11.57
N ASN A 72 4.70 -2.02 -10.73
CA ASN A 72 5.69 -2.85 -10.04
C ASN A 72 5.37 -2.98 -8.57
N VAL A 73 5.23 -4.20 -8.12
CA VAL A 73 4.91 -4.50 -6.74
C VAL A 73 5.95 -5.48 -6.20
N THR A 74 6.55 -5.14 -5.07
CA THR A 74 7.44 -6.05 -4.38
C THR A 74 6.95 -6.20 -2.95
N SER A 75 6.51 -7.41 -2.62
CA SER A 75 6.09 -7.75 -1.27
C SER A 75 7.05 -8.82 -0.76
N ARG A 76 7.90 -8.45 0.17
CA ARG A 76 9.00 -9.34 0.53
C ARG A 76 8.55 -10.57 1.28
N GLU A 77 7.48 -10.46 2.06
CA GLU A 77 7.02 -11.58 2.85
C GLU A 77 5.66 -12.09 2.39
N LEU A 78 4.65 -11.24 2.44
CA LEU A 78 3.30 -11.72 2.16
C LEU A 78 2.52 -10.69 1.36
N LEU A 79 1.90 -11.14 0.29
CA LEU A 79 0.98 -10.35 -0.50
C LEU A 79 -0.41 -10.97 -0.37
N ILE A 80 -1.37 -10.20 0.10
CA ILE A 80 -2.76 -10.66 0.23
C ILE A 80 -3.61 -9.89 -0.77
N VAL A 81 -4.25 -10.61 -1.67
CA VAL A 81 -5.16 -10.01 -2.63
C VAL A 81 -6.57 -10.39 -2.20
N ARG A 82 -7.34 -9.40 -1.78
CA ARG A 82 -8.71 -9.61 -1.33
C ARG A 82 -9.62 -9.80 -2.53
N ASN A 83 -10.85 -10.24 -2.26
CA ASN A 83 -11.77 -10.54 -3.35
C ASN A 83 -12.11 -9.32 -4.21
N THR A 84 -11.95 -8.12 -3.66
CA THR A 84 -12.13 -6.89 -4.42
C THR A 84 -10.83 -6.34 -4.97
N GLY A 85 -9.71 -7.02 -4.69
CA GLY A 85 -8.41 -6.52 -5.08
C GLY A 85 -8.05 -6.82 -6.50
N ARG A 86 -7.28 -5.93 -7.11
CA ARG A 86 -6.76 -6.12 -8.46
C ARG A 86 -5.29 -5.75 -8.47
N VAL A 87 -4.47 -6.64 -8.98
CA VAL A 87 -3.05 -6.40 -9.10
C VAL A 87 -2.66 -6.61 -10.54
N ARG A 88 -2.02 -5.61 -11.13
CA ARG A 88 -1.60 -5.68 -12.52
C ARG A 88 -0.14 -5.31 -12.63
N GLY A 89 0.54 -5.94 -13.58
CA GLY A 89 1.92 -5.63 -13.85
C GLY A 89 2.85 -6.69 -13.28
N THR A 90 4.05 -6.26 -12.91
CA THR A 90 5.07 -7.16 -12.41
C THR A 90 4.97 -7.25 -10.89
N VAL A 91 4.80 -8.47 -10.40
CA VAL A 91 4.62 -8.71 -8.97
C VAL A 91 5.68 -9.68 -8.49
N THR A 92 6.39 -9.27 -7.46
CA THR A 92 7.38 -10.12 -6.79
C THR A 92 6.94 -10.30 -5.35
N TYR A 93 6.92 -11.53 -4.88
CA TYR A 93 6.43 -11.81 -3.54
C TYR A 93 7.16 -12.98 -2.92
N GLY A 94 7.15 -13.02 -1.59
CA GLY A 94 7.58 -14.20 -0.87
C GLY A 94 6.48 -15.23 -0.86
N GLU A 95 5.33 -14.84 -0.29
CA GLU A 95 4.14 -15.68 -0.29
C GLU A 95 2.96 -14.85 -0.79
N ILE A 96 1.99 -15.52 -1.37
CA ILE A 96 0.80 -14.84 -1.84
C ILE A 96 -0.44 -15.58 -1.35
N GLU A 97 -1.42 -14.80 -0.90
CA GLU A 97 -2.75 -15.31 -0.56
C GLU A 97 -3.77 -14.58 -1.41
N ILE A 98 -4.66 -15.33 -2.00
CA ILE A 98 -5.71 -14.74 -2.81
C ILE A 98 -7.04 -15.14 -2.21
N GLU A 99 -7.82 -14.14 -1.82
CA GLU A 99 -9.12 -14.34 -1.22
C GLU A 99 -10.16 -14.46 -2.31
N ARG A 100 -11.00 -15.44 -2.19
CA ARG A 100 -12.07 -15.64 -3.15
C ARG A 100 -13.33 -14.95 -2.69
N GLY A 101 -13.99 -14.35 -3.65
CA GLY A 101 -15.26 -13.72 -3.38
C GLY A 101 -16.45 -14.64 -3.51
#